data_d0db24cd3783b0df7d372f7f0ad86a72
#
_entry.id   d0db24cd3783b0df7d372f7f0ad86a72
#
_cell.length_a   1.000
_cell.length_b   1.000
_cell.length_c   1.000
_cell.angle_alpha   90.00
_cell.angle_beta   90.00
_cell.angle_gamma   90.00
#
_symmetry.space_group_name_H-M   'P 1'
#
loop_
_entity.id
_entity.type
_entity.pdbx_description
1 polymer ?
#
loop_
_entity_poly.entity_id
_entity_poly.type
_entity_poly.pdbx_seq_one_letter_code
_entity_poly.pdbx_strand_id
1 'polypeptide(L)'
;GSLNEGLLYGLSLPQLAEGLEAKVVLVHLWQDSRSVEPLLAAKQSLGDHLVGVVLNAVTPEEVDSLERQVVPTLENLGLTVFGVMPRSPLLRSVTVGELVRRLEARVICCQDRQELLVETLSIGAMNVNSAMEFFRRRRNMAVVTGADRTDIQLAALESSTQCLILTGAG
;
A
#
# COMPACT_ATOMS: atom_id res chain seq x y z
N GLY A 1 2.57 13.55 -6.87
CA GLY A 1 2.34 14.96 -7.08
C GLY A 1 1.00 15.23 -7.78
N SER A 2 0.58 16.46 -7.79
CA SER A 2 -0.60 16.92 -8.54
C SER A 2 -0.20 17.23 -9.99
N LEU A 3 -1.15 17.09 -10.95
CA LEU A 3 -0.94 17.49 -12.35
C LEU A 3 -0.52 18.97 -12.47
N ASN A 4 -0.99 19.82 -11.57
CA ASN A 4 -0.77 21.25 -11.55
C ASN A 4 0.39 21.70 -10.64
N GLU A 5 1.11 20.78 -10.03
CA GLU A 5 2.30 21.10 -9.24
C GLU A 5 3.34 21.74 -10.14
N GLY A 6 3.91 22.88 -9.72
CA GLY A 6 4.86 23.65 -10.52
C GLY A 6 4.26 24.59 -11.55
N LEU A 7 2.93 24.72 -11.62
CA LEU A 7 2.24 25.57 -12.62
C LEU A 7 2.76 27.02 -12.63
N LEU A 8 3.02 27.60 -11.45
CA LEU A 8 3.55 28.95 -11.31
C LEU A 8 4.93 29.14 -12.00
N TYR A 9 5.70 28.09 -12.07
CA TYR A 9 7.06 28.11 -12.64
C TYR A 9 7.13 27.55 -14.07
N GLY A 10 5.99 27.25 -14.69
CA GLY A 10 5.96 26.63 -15.99
C GLY A 10 6.42 25.16 -16.01
N LEU A 11 6.35 24.49 -14.88
CA LEU A 11 6.83 23.12 -14.64
C LEU A 11 5.72 22.16 -14.25
N SER A 12 4.45 22.47 -14.57
CA SER A 12 3.36 21.51 -14.39
C SER A 12 3.53 20.32 -15.33
N LEU A 13 2.94 19.18 -14.99
CA LEU A 13 3.06 17.98 -15.81
C LEU A 13 2.65 18.20 -17.28
N PRO A 14 1.52 18.89 -17.59
CA PRO A 14 1.19 19.23 -18.99
C PRO A 14 2.27 20.07 -19.68
N GLN A 15 2.79 21.10 -19.03
CA GLN A 15 3.83 21.97 -19.59
C GLN A 15 5.15 21.22 -19.84
N LEU A 16 5.51 20.32 -18.93
CA LEU A 16 6.69 19.46 -19.12
C LEU A 16 6.47 18.46 -20.25
N ALA A 17 5.29 17.85 -20.34
CA ALA A 17 4.97 16.90 -21.41
C ALA A 17 5.04 17.57 -22.78
N GLU A 18 4.51 18.78 -22.91
CA GLU A 18 4.59 19.59 -24.13
C GLU A 18 6.02 19.99 -24.44
N GLY A 19 6.73 20.59 -23.49
CA GLY A 19 8.10 21.10 -23.72
C GLY A 19 9.13 20.02 -24.02
N LEU A 20 8.89 18.78 -23.55
CA LEU A 20 9.76 17.62 -23.81
C LEU A 20 9.24 16.71 -24.93
N GLU A 21 8.10 17.06 -25.54
CA GLU A 21 7.37 16.18 -26.47
C GLU A 21 7.14 14.76 -25.91
N ALA A 22 6.98 14.67 -24.59
CA ALA A 22 6.92 13.40 -23.89
C ALA A 22 5.51 12.80 -23.91
N LYS A 23 5.45 11.48 -23.99
CA LYS A 23 4.22 10.72 -23.75
C LYS A 23 4.11 10.38 -22.25
N VAL A 24 2.89 10.46 -21.75
CA VAL A 24 2.59 10.28 -20.32
C VAL A 24 1.74 9.03 -20.12
N VAL A 25 2.16 8.15 -19.23
CA VAL A 25 1.34 7.09 -18.67
C VAL A 25 0.98 7.48 -17.24
N LEU A 26 -0.30 7.53 -16.93
CA LEU A 26 -0.77 7.88 -15.61
C LEU A 26 -1.03 6.62 -14.78
N VAL A 27 -0.32 6.48 -13.66
CA VAL A 27 -0.59 5.43 -12.67
C VAL A 27 -1.47 6.03 -11.58
N HIS A 28 -2.74 5.63 -11.57
CA HIS A 28 -3.75 6.17 -10.65
C HIS A 28 -4.06 5.18 -9.53
N LEU A 29 -3.99 5.66 -8.27
CA LEU A 29 -4.40 4.87 -7.12
C LEU A 29 -5.92 4.76 -7.10
N TRP A 30 -6.44 3.57 -7.40
CA TRP A 30 -7.88 3.31 -7.38
C TRP A 30 -8.42 3.31 -5.95
N GLN A 31 -9.49 4.05 -5.71
CA GLN A 31 -10.20 4.09 -4.44
C GLN A 31 -11.64 3.63 -4.58
N ASP A 32 -12.37 4.24 -5.49
CA ASP A 32 -13.76 3.95 -5.82
C ASP A 32 -14.13 4.58 -7.18
N SER A 33 -15.38 4.55 -7.57
CA SER A 33 -15.89 5.10 -8.85
C SER A 33 -15.60 6.60 -9.04
N ARG A 34 -15.37 7.38 -7.98
CA ARG A 34 -14.97 8.80 -8.05
C ARG A 34 -13.57 8.96 -8.64
N SER A 35 -12.77 7.89 -8.67
CA SER A 35 -11.46 7.87 -9.33
C SER A 35 -11.54 8.15 -10.84
N VAL A 36 -12.70 8.01 -11.46
CA VAL A 36 -12.93 8.31 -12.90
C VAL A 36 -12.80 9.81 -13.18
N GLU A 37 -13.30 10.68 -12.30
CA GLU A 37 -13.27 12.13 -12.50
C GLU A 37 -11.84 12.70 -12.63
N PRO A 38 -10.89 12.41 -11.73
CA PRO A 38 -9.52 12.87 -11.89
C PRO A 38 -8.81 12.28 -13.12
N LEU A 39 -9.18 11.09 -13.57
CA LEU A 39 -8.64 10.52 -14.82
C LEU A 39 -9.12 11.29 -16.05
N LEU A 40 -10.39 11.67 -16.10
CA LEU A 40 -10.94 12.51 -17.16
C LEU A 40 -10.36 13.92 -17.16
N ALA A 41 -10.17 14.51 -15.97
CA ALA A 41 -9.51 15.80 -15.82
C ALA A 41 -8.04 15.73 -16.31
N ALA A 42 -7.33 14.65 -16.02
CA ALA A 42 -6.00 14.42 -16.51
C ALA A 42 -5.96 14.34 -18.04
N LYS A 43 -6.92 13.64 -18.65
CA LYS A 43 -7.05 13.57 -20.12
C LYS A 43 -7.27 14.94 -20.73
N GLN A 44 -8.15 15.76 -20.16
CA GLN A 44 -8.39 17.13 -20.64
C GLN A 44 -7.12 17.98 -20.56
N SER A 45 -6.34 17.83 -19.49
CA SER A 45 -5.15 18.65 -19.26
C SER A 45 -3.95 18.22 -20.11
N LEU A 46 -3.80 16.92 -20.36
CA LEU A 46 -2.64 16.34 -21.07
C LEU A 46 -2.91 16.11 -22.56
N GLY A 47 -4.18 16.07 -22.98
CA GLY A 47 -4.55 15.84 -24.38
C GLY A 47 -3.88 14.59 -24.97
N ASP A 48 -3.26 14.75 -26.14
CA ASP A 48 -2.59 13.66 -26.87
C ASP A 48 -1.27 13.19 -26.24
N HIS A 49 -0.79 13.90 -25.21
CA HIS A 49 0.36 13.45 -24.43
C HIS A 49 0.00 12.28 -23.52
N LEU A 50 -1.27 12.16 -23.06
CA LEU A 50 -1.71 11.02 -22.25
C LEU A 50 -1.98 9.81 -23.14
N VAL A 51 -1.09 8.83 -23.13
CA VAL A 51 -1.20 7.62 -23.95
C VAL A 51 -2.00 6.51 -23.29
N GLY A 52 -2.11 6.53 -21.96
CA GLY A 52 -2.92 5.56 -21.24
C GLY A 52 -2.79 5.68 -19.73
N VAL A 53 -3.60 4.89 -19.05
CA VAL A 53 -3.69 4.85 -17.59
C VAL A 53 -3.51 3.44 -17.05
N VAL A 54 -2.99 3.33 -15.84
CA VAL A 54 -2.94 2.10 -15.06
C VAL A 54 -3.74 2.33 -13.77
N LEU A 55 -4.73 1.48 -13.51
CA LEU A 55 -5.50 1.49 -12.26
C LEU A 55 -4.74 0.64 -11.23
N ASN A 56 -4.14 1.29 -10.24
CA ASN A 56 -3.24 0.66 -9.28
C ASN A 56 -3.87 0.49 -7.90
N ALA A 57 -3.39 -0.52 -7.16
CA ALA A 57 -3.78 -0.86 -5.80
C ALA A 57 -5.28 -1.17 -5.65
N VAL A 58 -5.87 -1.76 -6.66
CA VAL A 58 -7.25 -2.26 -6.66
C VAL A 58 -7.39 -3.40 -5.65
N THR A 59 -8.48 -3.42 -4.90
CA THR A 59 -8.79 -4.55 -4.01
C THR A 59 -8.94 -5.83 -4.85
N PRO A 60 -8.32 -6.96 -4.51
CA PRO A 60 -8.35 -8.17 -5.36
C PRO A 60 -9.77 -8.60 -5.77
N GLU A 61 -10.74 -8.43 -4.88
CA GLU A 61 -12.14 -8.77 -5.09
C GLU A 61 -12.84 -7.86 -6.11
N GLU A 62 -12.31 -6.66 -6.34
CA GLU A 62 -12.87 -5.67 -7.26
C GLU A 62 -12.27 -5.73 -8.67
N VAL A 63 -11.15 -6.44 -8.86
CA VAL A 63 -10.42 -6.47 -10.15
C VAL A 63 -11.35 -6.90 -11.29
N ASP A 64 -12.00 -8.03 -11.15
CA ASP A 64 -12.92 -8.57 -12.17
C ASP A 64 -14.09 -7.60 -12.50
N SER A 65 -14.60 -6.90 -11.49
CA SER A 65 -15.66 -5.92 -11.66
C SER A 65 -15.17 -4.69 -12.42
N LEU A 66 -13.97 -4.20 -12.06
CA LEU A 66 -13.35 -3.07 -12.75
C LEU A 66 -13.08 -3.39 -14.22
N GLU A 67 -12.50 -4.55 -14.51
CA GLU A 67 -12.18 -4.95 -15.88
C GLU A 67 -13.44 -5.07 -16.76
N ARG A 68 -14.57 -5.50 -16.19
CA ARG A 68 -15.82 -5.69 -16.94
C ARG A 68 -16.65 -4.41 -17.09
N GLN A 69 -16.58 -3.48 -16.15
CA GLN A 69 -17.48 -2.32 -16.10
C GLN A 69 -16.75 -0.99 -16.28
N VAL A 70 -15.67 -0.78 -15.53
CA VAL A 70 -14.99 0.52 -15.50
C VAL A 70 -14.04 0.67 -16.68
N VAL A 71 -13.27 -0.36 -17.00
CA VAL A 71 -12.30 -0.31 -18.12
C VAL A 71 -13.00 0.01 -19.44
N PRO A 72 -14.07 -0.70 -19.85
CA PRO A 72 -14.79 -0.36 -21.08
C PRO A 72 -15.40 1.06 -21.05
N THR A 73 -15.84 1.52 -19.88
CA THR A 73 -16.38 2.87 -19.74
C THR A 73 -15.28 3.92 -19.97
N LEU A 74 -14.09 3.73 -19.37
CA LEU A 74 -12.94 4.62 -19.58
C LEU A 74 -12.49 4.63 -21.05
N GLU A 75 -12.45 3.46 -21.68
CA GLU A 75 -12.07 3.31 -23.09
C GLU A 75 -13.07 3.99 -24.03
N ASN A 76 -14.37 3.87 -23.77
CA ASN A 76 -15.42 4.60 -24.50
C ASN A 76 -15.31 6.12 -24.33
N LEU A 77 -14.77 6.58 -23.20
CA LEU A 77 -14.45 7.99 -22.96
C LEU A 77 -13.08 8.39 -23.57
N GLY A 78 -12.44 7.46 -24.29
CA GLY A 78 -11.18 7.67 -25.00
C GLY A 78 -9.95 7.63 -24.09
N LEU A 79 -10.00 6.99 -22.95
CA LEU A 79 -8.85 6.70 -22.07
C LEU A 79 -8.42 5.24 -22.28
N THR A 80 -7.26 5.02 -22.84
CA THR A 80 -6.68 3.68 -22.96
C THR A 80 -6.27 3.18 -21.57
N VAL A 81 -6.79 2.03 -21.15
CA VAL A 81 -6.40 1.39 -19.88
C VAL A 81 -5.37 0.30 -20.17
N PHE A 82 -4.14 0.49 -19.71
CA PHE A 82 -3.04 -0.48 -19.88
C PHE A 82 -3.14 -1.67 -18.94
N GLY A 83 -3.85 -1.51 -17.83
CA GLY A 83 -4.09 -2.62 -16.91
C GLY A 83 -4.67 -2.19 -15.57
N VAL A 84 -5.16 -3.21 -14.86
CA VAL A 84 -5.66 -3.12 -13.50
C VAL A 84 -4.71 -3.91 -12.61
N MET A 85 -4.05 -3.23 -11.67
CA MET A 85 -3.07 -3.84 -10.78
C MET A 85 -3.67 -4.05 -9.40
N PRO A 86 -3.78 -5.29 -8.94
CA PRO A 86 -4.30 -5.56 -7.60
C PRO A 86 -3.35 -5.05 -6.51
N ARG A 87 -3.93 -4.71 -5.37
CA ARG A 87 -3.17 -4.38 -4.17
C ARG A 87 -2.42 -5.61 -3.69
N SER A 88 -1.10 -5.51 -3.58
CA SER A 88 -0.26 -6.56 -3.02
C SER A 88 0.18 -6.19 -1.60
N PRO A 89 -0.19 -6.95 -0.58
CA PRO A 89 0.33 -6.77 0.78
C PRO A 89 1.85 -6.85 0.83
N LEU A 90 2.44 -7.73 0.02
CA LEU A 90 3.89 -7.94 -0.07
C LEU A 90 4.65 -6.66 -0.45
N LEU A 91 4.12 -5.87 -1.40
CA LEU A 91 4.76 -4.62 -1.84
C LEU A 91 4.69 -3.50 -0.79
N ARG A 92 3.91 -3.68 0.26
CA ARG A 92 3.79 -2.77 1.40
C ARG A 92 4.49 -3.30 2.65
N SER A 93 5.04 -4.50 2.58
CA SER A 93 5.74 -5.10 3.71
C SER A 93 7.07 -4.40 3.96
N VAL A 94 7.50 -4.46 5.20
CA VAL A 94 8.83 -4.02 5.66
C VAL A 94 9.56 -5.20 6.26
N THR A 95 10.89 -5.21 6.20
CA THR A 95 11.67 -6.26 6.88
C THR A 95 11.71 -6.02 8.38
N VAL A 96 11.87 -7.08 9.16
CA VAL A 96 12.13 -6.97 10.61
C VAL A 96 13.35 -6.09 10.87
N GLY A 97 14.42 -6.23 10.07
CA GLY A 97 15.63 -5.40 10.17
C GLY A 97 15.36 -3.91 9.93
N GLU A 98 14.42 -3.57 9.04
CA GLU A 98 14.02 -2.18 8.85
C GLU A 98 13.24 -1.65 10.07
N LEU A 99 12.36 -2.46 10.67
CA LEU A 99 11.68 -2.11 11.91
C LEU A 99 12.66 -1.88 13.05
N VAL A 100 13.67 -2.77 13.20
CA VAL A 100 14.73 -2.63 14.21
C VAL A 100 15.46 -1.30 14.06
N ARG A 101 15.85 -0.93 12.84
CA ARG A 101 16.56 0.32 12.57
C ARG A 101 15.69 1.55 12.82
N ARG A 102 14.45 1.54 12.35
CA ARG A 102 13.53 2.70 12.47
C ARG A 102 13.07 2.95 13.91
N LEU A 103 12.95 1.88 14.70
CA LEU A 103 12.53 1.96 16.10
C LEU A 103 13.72 2.07 17.06
N GLU A 104 14.94 2.04 16.54
CA GLU A 104 16.17 1.96 17.35
C GLU A 104 16.11 0.83 18.40
N ALA A 105 15.48 -0.28 18.00
CA ALA A 105 15.17 -1.38 18.89
C ALA A 105 16.36 -2.34 19.03
N ARG A 106 16.48 -2.95 20.21
CA ARG A 106 17.44 -4.02 20.44
C ARG A 106 16.84 -5.38 20.06
N VAL A 107 17.55 -6.13 19.23
CA VAL A 107 17.17 -7.51 18.90
C VAL A 107 17.51 -8.42 20.10
N ILE A 108 16.50 -9.08 20.68
CA ILE A 108 16.68 -9.94 21.85
C ILE A 108 17.01 -11.38 21.42
N CYS A 109 16.36 -11.88 20.34
CA CYS A 109 16.57 -13.23 19.82
C CYS A 109 16.39 -13.30 18.31
N CYS A 110 16.76 -14.41 17.69
CA CYS A 110 16.61 -14.68 16.26
C CYS A 110 17.25 -13.61 15.36
N GLN A 111 18.48 -13.22 15.66
CA GLN A 111 19.22 -12.20 14.93
C GLN A 111 19.46 -12.54 13.45
N ASP A 112 19.37 -13.82 13.11
CA ASP A 112 19.48 -14.38 11.77
C ASP A 112 18.20 -14.23 10.91
N ARG A 113 17.09 -13.72 11.49
CA ARG A 113 15.77 -13.65 10.84
C ARG A 113 15.31 -12.23 10.54
N GLN A 114 16.20 -11.29 10.41
CA GLN A 114 15.87 -9.89 10.16
C GLN A 114 15.32 -9.62 8.75
N GLU A 115 15.49 -10.55 7.82
CA GLU A 115 14.96 -10.46 6.45
C GLU A 115 13.49 -10.86 6.33
N LEU A 116 12.88 -11.37 7.40
CA LEU A 116 11.46 -11.71 7.40
C LEU A 116 10.60 -10.48 7.14
N LEU A 117 9.60 -10.66 6.25
CA LEU A 117 8.70 -9.60 5.85
C LEU A 117 7.51 -9.49 6.80
N VAL A 118 7.21 -8.27 7.21
CA VAL A 118 6.06 -7.90 8.01
C VAL A 118 5.07 -7.16 7.12
N GLU A 119 3.89 -7.73 6.91
CA GLU A 119 2.83 -7.16 6.09
C GLU A 119 1.85 -6.31 6.92
N THR A 120 1.64 -6.68 8.18
CA THR A 120 0.69 -6.01 9.07
C THR A 120 1.27 -5.79 10.46
N LEU A 121 0.85 -4.69 11.09
CA LEU A 121 1.14 -4.39 12.49
C LEU A 121 -0.12 -4.61 13.33
N SER A 122 0.04 -5.26 14.47
CA SER A 122 -1.03 -5.49 15.44
C SER A 122 -0.61 -5.02 16.83
N ILE A 123 -1.49 -4.32 17.53
CA ILE A 123 -1.24 -3.86 18.90
C ILE A 123 -1.94 -4.82 19.85
N GLY A 124 -1.17 -5.52 20.68
CA GLY A 124 -1.63 -6.46 21.67
C GLY A 124 -2.13 -5.78 22.96
N ALA A 125 -3.06 -4.83 22.84
CA ALA A 125 -3.66 -4.12 23.99
C ALA A 125 -4.99 -4.73 24.47
N MET A 126 -5.41 -5.82 23.86
CA MET A 126 -6.66 -6.52 24.16
C MET A 126 -6.46 -7.66 25.19
N ASN A 127 -7.56 -8.30 25.60
CA ASN A 127 -7.46 -9.54 26.41
C ASN A 127 -6.95 -10.72 25.56
N VAL A 128 -6.39 -11.74 26.20
CA VAL A 128 -5.72 -12.86 25.54
C VAL A 128 -6.64 -13.66 24.60
N ASN A 129 -7.91 -13.86 24.95
CA ASN A 129 -8.84 -14.63 24.13
C ASN A 129 -9.13 -13.92 22.82
N SER A 130 -9.40 -12.60 22.86
CA SER A 130 -9.57 -11.77 21.69
C SER A 130 -8.28 -11.68 20.85
N ALA A 131 -7.12 -11.62 21.49
CA ALA A 131 -5.83 -11.60 20.83
C ALA A 131 -5.57 -12.90 20.05
N MET A 132 -5.81 -14.05 20.63
CA MET A 132 -5.65 -15.35 19.96
C MET A 132 -6.55 -15.47 18.73
N GLU A 133 -7.82 -15.09 18.84
CA GLU A 133 -8.75 -15.12 17.73
C GLU A 133 -8.32 -14.17 16.61
N PHE A 134 -7.88 -12.97 16.96
CA PHE A 134 -7.43 -11.95 16.02
C PHE A 134 -6.12 -12.35 15.33
N PHE A 135 -5.13 -12.89 16.06
CA PHE A 135 -3.84 -13.26 15.52
C PHE A 135 -3.91 -14.48 14.60
N ARG A 136 -4.78 -15.45 14.87
CA ARG A 136 -4.98 -16.64 14.02
C ARG A 136 -5.49 -16.30 12.61
N ARG A 137 -6.17 -15.18 12.44
CA ARG A 137 -6.73 -14.74 11.16
C ARG A 137 -5.74 -13.96 10.29
N ARG A 138 -4.54 -13.68 10.80
CA ARG A 138 -3.55 -12.85 10.12
C ARG A 138 -2.26 -13.61 9.90
N ARG A 139 -1.53 -13.20 8.87
CA ARG A 139 -0.23 -13.78 8.55
C ARG A 139 0.81 -12.66 8.48
N ASN A 140 2.08 -13.04 8.62
CA ASN A 140 3.23 -12.15 8.45
C ASN A 140 3.09 -10.84 9.22
N MET A 141 2.67 -10.93 10.49
CA MET A 141 2.44 -9.75 11.30
C MET A 141 3.57 -9.48 12.29
N ALA A 142 3.77 -8.21 12.64
CA ALA A 142 4.44 -7.80 13.85
C ALA A 142 3.39 -7.52 14.95
N VAL A 143 3.64 -7.99 16.15
CA VAL A 143 2.79 -7.72 17.31
C VAL A 143 3.56 -6.80 18.27
N VAL A 144 2.94 -5.66 18.63
CA VAL A 144 3.46 -4.73 19.63
C VAL A 144 2.70 -4.95 20.94
N THR A 145 3.43 -5.23 22.02
CA THR A 145 2.83 -5.40 23.36
C THR A 145 3.80 -4.98 24.45
N GLY A 146 3.30 -4.82 25.66
CA GLY A 146 4.14 -4.55 26.82
C GLY A 146 5.05 -5.73 27.19
N ALA A 147 6.23 -5.45 27.69
CA ALA A 147 7.16 -6.48 28.17
C ALA A 147 6.61 -7.27 29.38
N ASP A 148 5.64 -6.71 30.09
CA ASP A 148 4.90 -7.30 31.20
C ASP A 148 3.70 -8.18 30.78
N ARG A 149 3.30 -8.13 29.49
CA ARG A 149 2.14 -8.84 28.94
C ARG A 149 2.50 -10.23 28.40
N THR A 150 2.97 -11.11 29.29
CA THR A 150 3.35 -12.49 28.95
C THR A 150 2.21 -13.28 28.31
N ASP A 151 0.97 -13.02 28.70
CA ASP A 151 -0.24 -13.62 28.13
C ASP A 151 -0.39 -13.33 26.62
N ILE A 152 -0.17 -12.09 26.21
CA ILE A 152 -0.23 -11.66 24.81
C ILE A 152 0.99 -12.12 24.02
N GLN A 153 2.17 -12.12 24.66
CA GLN A 153 3.39 -12.64 24.04
C GLN A 153 3.23 -14.12 23.67
N LEU A 154 2.72 -14.94 24.55
CA LEU A 154 2.44 -16.36 24.27
C LEU A 154 1.42 -16.51 23.14
N ALA A 155 0.31 -15.77 23.18
CA ALA A 155 -0.70 -15.80 22.13
C ALA A 155 -0.12 -15.40 20.75
N ALA A 156 0.80 -14.43 20.71
CA ALA A 156 1.49 -14.02 19.48
C ALA A 156 2.43 -15.12 18.98
N LEU A 157 3.19 -15.78 19.87
CA LEU A 157 4.11 -16.86 19.51
C LEU A 157 3.39 -18.12 19.00
N GLU A 158 2.15 -18.36 19.43
CA GLU A 158 1.30 -19.45 18.93
C GLU A 158 0.63 -19.15 17.59
N SER A 159 0.92 -18.00 16.99
CA SER A 159 0.32 -17.55 15.74
C SER A 159 1.39 -17.35 14.65
N SER A 160 0.97 -16.92 13.44
CA SER A 160 1.88 -16.59 12.33
C SER A 160 2.55 -15.21 12.52
N THR A 161 3.14 -14.96 13.70
CA THR A 161 3.86 -13.73 14.03
C THR A 161 5.30 -13.82 13.53
N GLN A 162 5.75 -12.85 12.76
CA GLN A 162 7.13 -12.74 12.27
C GLN A 162 8.03 -12.00 13.27
N CYS A 163 7.44 -11.04 13.97
CA CYS A 163 8.18 -10.18 14.89
C CYS A 163 7.30 -9.82 16.10
N LEU A 164 7.88 -9.93 17.29
CA LEU A 164 7.28 -9.46 18.53
C LEU A 164 8.06 -8.23 19.01
N ILE A 165 7.38 -7.11 19.12
CA ILE A 165 7.97 -5.82 19.54
C ILE A 165 7.51 -5.57 20.98
N LEU A 166 8.46 -5.63 21.91
CA LEU A 166 8.21 -5.40 23.31
C LEU A 166 8.44 -3.93 23.67
N THR A 167 7.48 -3.33 24.36
CA THR A 167 7.54 -1.96 24.84
C THR A 167 7.56 -1.90 26.35
N GLY A 168 8.09 -0.83 26.90
CA GLY A 168 8.28 -0.68 28.35
C GLY A 168 9.68 -1.06 28.81
N ALA A 169 10.04 -0.58 29.99
CA ALA A 169 11.33 -0.93 30.62
C ALA A 169 11.27 -2.38 31.09
N GLY A 170 12.18 -3.20 30.55
CA GLY A 170 12.53 -4.49 31.11
C GLY A 170 13.56 -4.29 32.21
#